data_a42efb30009ee220dd93db498583986f
#
_entry.id   a42efb30009ee220dd93db498583986f
#
_cell.length_a   1.000
_cell.length_b   1.000
_cell.length_c   1.000
_cell.angle_alpha   90.00
_cell.angle_beta   90.00
_cell.angle_gamma   90.00
#
_symmetry.space_group_name_H-M   'P 1'
#
loop_
_entity.id
_entity.type
_entity.pdbx_description
1 polymer ?
#
loop_
_entity_poly.entity_id
_entity_poly.type
_entity_poly.pdbx_seq_one_letter_code
_entity_poly.pdbx_strand_id
1 'polypeptide(L)'
;IDSEYLVATEFNKTSGAFVKTYGGYYEIEGDSYKVSLEFNSDFEKDSIRSIELTKNNSWRNISKPESLLQGKWVMSGRYNNGEFRTRDTKLPRKTMKVLIDGFFQWIAFNTETFRFSGSGGGEYEAVDGKYIEKIQYFSRDDSRVGAELDFNYEVKEGDWYHSGLSSKGNPINEVWTLR
;
A
#
# COMPACT_ATOMS: atom_id res chain seq x y z
N ILE A 1 5.98 -8.09 -4.16
CA ILE A 1 6.78 -7.72 -5.33
C ILE A 1 5.99 -8.05 -6.59
N ASP A 2 5.85 -7.12 -7.52
CA ASP A 2 5.34 -7.35 -8.87
C ASP A 2 6.48 -7.38 -9.89
N SER A 3 6.21 -7.20 -11.19
CA SER A 3 7.22 -7.26 -12.26
C SER A 3 8.26 -6.13 -12.25
N GLU A 4 8.01 -5.04 -11.55
CA GLU A 4 8.86 -3.84 -11.59
C GLU A 4 8.98 -3.10 -10.25
N TYR A 5 8.12 -3.43 -9.28
CA TYR A 5 8.00 -2.68 -8.04
C TYR A 5 8.06 -3.61 -6.82
N LEU A 6 8.84 -3.22 -5.84
CA LEU A 6 9.02 -3.94 -4.58
C LEU A 6 8.55 -3.08 -3.42
N VAL A 7 7.76 -3.67 -2.54
CA VAL A 7 7.44 -3.12 -1.22
C VAL A 7 7.83 -4.13 -0.17
N ALA A 8 8.54 -3.69 0.84
CA ALA A 8 8.90 -4.50 2.00
C ALA A 8 8.42 -3.81 3.28
N THR A 9 7.83 -4.58 4.16
CA THR A 9 7.37 -4.10 5.46
C THR A 9 7.76 -5.09 6.54
N GLU A 10 8.36 -4.58 7.60
CA GLU A 10 8.68 -5.32 8.81
C GLU A 10 7.72 -4.93 9.93
N PHE A 11 7.13 -5.91 10.57
CA PHE A 11 6.29 -5.75 11.74
C PHE A 11 6.38 -6.98 12.64
N ASN A 12 6.08 -6.80 13.91
CA ASN A 12 6.06 -7.93 14.85
C ASN A 12 4.84 -8.81 14.57
N LYS A 13 5.08 -10.08 14.24
CA LYS A 13 4.02 -11.01 13.83
C LYS A 13 2.97 -11.25 14.93
N THR A 14 3.36 -11.15 16.21
CA THR A 14 2.46 -11.43 17.33
C THR A 14 1.62 -10.22 17.74
N SER A 15 2.25 -9.05 17.81
CA SER A 15 1.58 -7.80 18.25
C SER A 15 1.09 -6.93 17.10
N GLY A 16 1.57 -7.15 15.87
CA GLY A 16 1.34 -6.25 14.74
C GLY A 16 2.12 -4.94 14.81
N ALA A 17 2.97 -4.76 15.84
CA ALA A 17 3.74 -3.53 16.00
C ALA A 17 4.61 -3.27 14.77
N PHE A 18 4.38 -2.12 14.13
CA PHE A 18 5.09 -1.69 12.94
C PHE A 18 6.56 -1.39 13.26
N VAL A 19 7.48 -1.85 12.41
CA VAL A 19 8.92 -1.57 12.53
C VAL A 19 9.36 -0.59 11.46
N LYS A 20 9.29 -0.98 10.19
CA LYS A 20 9.64 -0.12 9.05
C LYS A 20 8.99 -0.59 7.76
N THR A 21 8.96 0.30 6.77
CA THR A 21 8.58 -0.03 5.39
C THR A 21 9.36 0.81 4.40
N TYR A 22 9.65 0.23 3.26
CA TYR A 22 10.29 0.88 2.14
C TYR A 22 9.86 0.23 0.82
N GLY A 23 10.01 0.95 -0.28
CA GLY A 23 9.68 0.39 -1.58
C GLY A 23 10.00 1.35 -2.72
N GLY A 24 10.00 0.79 -3.92
CA GLY A 24 10.32 1.50 -5.14
C GLY A 24 10.48 0.56 -6.34
N TYR A 25 10.89 1.13 -7.45
CA TYR A 25 11.19 0.37 -8.67
C TYR A 25 12.50 -0.38 -8.53
N TYR A 26 12.58 -1.56 -9.13
CA TYR A 26 13.78 -2.38 -9.06
C TYR A 26 14.25 -2.86 -10.43
N GLU A 27 15.54 -3.14 -10.50
CA GLU A 27 16.20 -3.87 -11.60
C GLU A 27 16.79 -5.15 -11.05
N ILE A 28 16.85 -6.21 -11.87
CA ILE A 28 17.42 -7.50 -11.48
C ILE A 28 18.82 -7.60 -12.09
N GLU A 29 19.82 -7.82 -11.24
CA GLU A 29 21.19 -8.14 -11.64
C GLU A 29 21.61 -9.45 -10.99
N GLY A 30 21.66 -10.55 -11.79
CA GLY A 30 21.91 -11.88 -11.26
C GLY A 30 20.83 -12.30 -10.26
N ASP A 31 21.23 -12.58 -9.02
CA ASP A 31 20.33 -12.95 -7.92
C ASP A 31 19.92 -11.76 -7.04
N SER A 32 20.30 -10.55 -7.42
CA SER A 32 20.05 -9.33 -6.65
C SER A 32 18.98 -8.45 -7.27
N TYR A 33 18.17 -7.83 -6.42
CA TYR A 33 17.23 -6.77 -6.75
C TYR A 33 17.83 -5.44 -6.32
N LYS A 34 18.16 -4.59 -7.27
CA LYS A 34 18.57 -3.20 -7.01
C LYS A 34 17.35 -2.32 -7.00
N VAL A 35 16.96 -1.85 -5.83
CA VAL A 35 15.73 -1.09 -5.62
C VAL A 35 16.03 0.39 -5.50
N SER A 36 15.50 1.20 -6.41
CA SER A 36 15.45 2.66 -6.29
C SER A 36 14.23 3.04 -5.48
N LEU A 37 14.44 3.50 -4.25
CA LEU A 37 13.35 3.76 -3.31
C LEU A 37 12.56 5.02 -3.68
N GLU A 38 11.24 4.94 -3.64
CA GLU A 38 10.34 6.08 -3.67
C GLU A 38 9.93 6.51 -2.27
N PHE A 39 9.96 5.59 -1.32
CA PHE A 39 9.73 5.85 0.09
C PHE A 39 10.58 4.92 0.97
N ASN A 40 10.91 5.45 2.15
CA ASN A 40 11.60 4.76 3.23
C ASN A 40 11.11 5.37 4.54
N SER A 41 10.48 4.59 5.41
CA SER A 41 9.95 5.09 6.68
C SER A 41 11.02 5.56 7.66
N ASP A 42 12.25 5.08 7.48
CA ASP A 42 13.41 5.44 8.29
C ASP A 42 14.34 6.47 7.63
N PHE A 43 13.93 7.08 6.51
CA PHE A 43 14.76 7.99 5.74
C PHE A 43 15.37 9.14 6.56
N GLU A 44 14.64 9.66 7.53
CA GLU A 44 15.15 10.71 8.43
C GLU A 44 16.34 10.23 9.29
N LYS A 45 16.46 8.90 9.52
CA LYS A 45 17.51 8.28 10.31
C LYS A 45 18.70 7.82 9.46
N ASP A 46 18.41 7.26 8.27
CA ASP A 46 19.42 6.54 7.47
C ASP A 46 19.76 7.20 6.14
N SER A 47 18.91 8.10 5.64
CA SER A 47 19.04 8.78 4.34
C SER A 47 19.18 7.82 3.14
N ILE A 48 18.75 6.56 3.27
CA ILE A 48 18.89 5.53 2.24
C ILE A 48 17.86 5.76 1.13
N ARG A 49 18.35 5.87 -0.11
CA ARG A 49 17.55 6.06 -1.33
C ARG A 49 17.57 4.85 -2.27
N SER A 50 18.45 3.91 -2.05
CA SER A 50 18.53 2.67 -2.81
C SER A 50 19.03 1.56 -1.92
N ILE A 51 18.59 0.34 -2.22
CA ILE A 51 19.02 -0.87 -1.50
C ILE A 51 19.28 -1.98 -2.50
N GLU A 52 20.07 -2.94 -2.09
CA GLU A 52 20.24 -4.20 -2.79
C GLU A 52 19.74 -5.34 -1.92
N LEU A 53 18.88 -6.17 -2.49
CA LEU A 53 18.31 -7.34 -1.83
C LEU A 53 18.67 -8.59 -2.62
N THR A 54 19.34 -9.53 -1.99
CA THR A 54 19.64 -10.84 -2.62
C THR A 54 18.57 -11.85 -2.22
N LYS A 55 17.98 -12.50 -3.21
CA LYS A 55 17.04 -13.60 -2.98
C LYS A 55 17.77 -14.74 -2.28
N ASN A 56 17.20 -15.25 -1.22
CA ASN A 56 17.74 -16.36 -0.47
C ASN A 56 16.69 -17.43 -0.17
N ASN A 57 17.12 -18.57 0.35
CA ASN A 57 16.25 -19.72 0.61
C ASN A 57 15.19 -19.51 1.70
N SER A 58 15.24 -18.39 2.44
CA SER A 58 14.22 -18.05 3.43
C SER A 58 13.01 -17.35 2.81
N TRP A 59 13.11 -16.86 1.58
CA TRP A 59 11.99 -16.27 0.87
C TRP A 59 10.97 -17.32 0.52
N ARG A 60 9.73 -17.07 0.85
CA ARG A 60 8.60 -17.92 0.52
C ARG A 60 7.68 -17.17 -0.44
N ASN A 61 7.38 -17.78 -1.55
CA ASN A 61 6.33 -17.27 -2.42
C ASN A 61 4.98 -17.64 -1.79
N ILE A 62 4.16 -16.62 -1.60
CA ILE A 62 2.75 -16.77 -1.24
C ILE A 62 1.99 -16.24 -2.44
N SER A 63 1.24 -17.12 -3.11
CA SER A 63 0.40 -16.76 -4.24
C SER A 63 -1.05 -17.03 -3.87
N LYS A 64 -1.90 -16.05 -4.07
CA LYS A 64 -3.35 -16.19 -4.02
C LYS A 64 -3.94 -15.89 -5.40
N PRO A 65 -5.18 -16.31 -5.70
CA PRO A 65 -5.83 -15.95 -6.95
C PRO A 65 -5.79 -14.46 -7.21
N GLU A 66 -5.53 -14.07 -8.45
CA GLU A 66 -5.58 -12.68 -8.87
C GLU A 66 -6.97 -12.08 -8.63
N SER A 67 -7.00 -10.84 -8.21
CA SER A 67 -8.24 -10.06 -8.11
C SER A 67 -8.22 -8.90 -9.12
N LEU A 68 -9.38 -8.38 -9.46
CA LEU A 68 -9.52 -7.20 -10.32
C LEU A 68 -8.82 -5.95 -9.75
N LEU A 69 -8.55 -5.96 -8.44
CA LEU A 69 -7.87 -4.85 -7.76
C LEU A 69 -6.35 -5.05 -7.66
N GLN A 70 -5.79 -6.16 -8.16
CA GLN A 70 -4.34 -6.36 -8.12
C GLN A 70 -3.62 -5.23 -8.88
N GLY A 71 -2.62 -4.63 -8.25
CA GLY A 71 -1.84 -3.54 -8.85
C GLY A 71 -1.44 -2.45 -7.87
N LYS A 72 -0.91 -1.36 -8.44
CA LYS A 72 -0.49 -0.15 -7.73
C LYS A 72 -1.50 0.97 -8.01
N TRP A 73 -2.21 1.41 -7.01
CA TRP A 73 -3.26 2.41 -7.11
C TRP A 73 -2.85 3.68 -6.40
N VAL A 74 -2.99 4.83 -7.06
CA VAL A 74 -2.75 6.15 -6.46
C VAL A 74 -4.07 6.85 -6.26
N MET A 75 -4.30 7.41 -5.06
CA MET A 75 -5.50 8.17 -4.78
C MET A 75 -5.58 9.39 -5.69
N SER A 76 -6.55 9.40 -6.59
CA SER A 76 -6.83 10.46 -7.57
C SER A 76 -7.95 11.41 -7.14
N GLY A 77 -8.74 11.03 -6.13
CA GLY A 77 -9.78 11.91 -5.61
C GLY A 77 -10.53 11.32 -4.43
N ARG A 78 -11.40 12.14 -3.86
CA ARG A 78 -12.32 11.71 -2.81
C ARG A 78 -13.53 12.62 -2.77
N TYR A 79 -14.65 12.08 -2.33
CA TYR A 79 -15.81 12.86 -1.96
C TYR A 79 -15.67 13.36 -0.52
N ASN A 80 -15.98 14.62 -0.30
CA ASN A 80 -16.03 15.22 1.02
C ASN A 80 -17.29 16.10 1.11
N ASN A 81 -18.21 15.75 2.01
CA ASN A 81 -19.51 16.41 2.12
C ASN A 81 -20.30 16.51 0.80
N GLY A 82 -20.24 15.44 -0.02
CA GLY A 82 -20.91 15.38 -1.32
C GLY A 82 -20.17 16.06 -2.48
N GLU A 83 -19.07 16.76 -2.22
CA GLU A 83 -18.25 17.39 -3.24
C GLU A 83 -17.06 16.49 -3.61
N PHE A 84 -16.86 16.25 -4.90
CA PHE A 84 -15.69 15.54 -5.39
C PHE A 84 -14.47 16.47 -5.43
N ARG A 85 -13.39 16.05 -4.78
CA ARG A 85 -12.10 16.76 -4.79
C ARG A 85 -11.05 15.89 -5.47
N THR A 86 -10.60 16.33 -6.63
CA THR A 86 -9.51 15.68 -7.37
C THR A 86 -8.17 15.89 -6.68
N ARG A 87 -7.26 14.94 -6.91
CA ARG A 87 -5.84 15.03 -6.57
C ARG A 87 -5.01 14.81 -7.82
N ASP A 88 -4.06 15.67 -8.05
CA ASP A 88 -3.08 15.45 -9.10
C ASP A 88 -2.14 14.31 -8.69
N THR A 89 -2.24 13.19 -9.40
CA THR A 89 -1.43 12.00 -9.16
C THR A 89 0.03 12.15 -9.59
N LYS A 90 0.38 13.23 -10.31
CA LYS A 90 1.76 13.55 -10.72
C LYS A 90 2.55 14.25 -9.62
N LEU A 91 1.89 14.90 -8.68
CA LEU A 91 2.56 15.57 -7.57
C LEU A 91 3.40 14.60 -6.72
N PRO A 92 4.52 15.06 -6.12
CA PRO A 92 5.40 14.21 -5.32
C PRO A 92 4.72 13.55 -4.11
N ARG A 93 3.74 14.23 -3.51
CA ARG A 93 2.97 13.65 -2.41
C ARG A 93 1.99 12.61 -2.93
N LYS A 94 2.19 11.37 -2.52
CA LYS A 94 1.37 10.22 -2.87
C LYS A 94 0.60 9.67 -1.67
N THR A 95 -0.59 9.16 -1.93
CA THR A 95 -1.23 8.12 -1.13
C THR A 95 -1.45 6.96 -2.09
N MET A 96 -0.79 5.85 -1.85
CA MET A 96 -0.78 4.69 -2.75
C MET A 96 -1.32 3.47 -2.02
N LYS A 97 -2.02 2.60 -2.73
CA LYS A 97 -2.31 1.22 -2.32
C LYS A 97 -1.62 0.27 -3.28
N VAL A 98 -0.90 -0.68 -2.74
CA VAL A 98 -0.31 -1.82 -3.47
C VAL A 98 -1.10 -3.05 -3.06
N LEU A 99 -1.66 -3.74 -4.04
CA LEU A 99 -2.43 -4.97 -3.86
C LEU A 99 -1.77 -6.07 -4.68
N ILE A 100 -1.19 -7.07 -4.02
CA ILE A 100 -0.45 -8.16 -4.65
C ILE A 100 -0.74 -9.45 -3.90
N ASP A 101 -1.15 -10.50 -4.61
CA ASP A 101 -1.31 -11.87 -4.09
C ASP A 101 -2.16 -11.96 -2.80
N GLY A 102 -3.24 -11.18 -2.74
CA GLY A 102 -4.15 -11.16 -1.59
C GLY A 102 -3.62 -10.40 -0.37
N PHE A 103 -2.52 -9.65 -0.53
CA PHE A 103 -2.02 -8.70 0.45
C PHE A 103 -2.20 -7.27 -0.04
N PHE A 104 -2.53 -6.37 0.87
CA PHE A 104 -2.58 -4.94 0.58
C PHE A 104 -1.64 -4.17 1.49
N GLN A 105 -1.20 -3.05 0.99
CA GLN A 105 -0.55 -2.01 1.79
C GLN A 105 -0.96 -0.64 1.28
N TRP A 106 -1.46 0.24 2.13
CA TRP A 106 -1.53 1.65 1.84
C TRP A 106 -0.31 2.37 2.38
N ILE A 107 0.21 3.34 1.63
CA ILE A 107 1.38 4.13 1.99
C ILE A 107 1.11 5.60 1.64
N ALA A 108 1.41 6.51 2.59
CA ALA A 108 1.38 7.95 2.37
C ALA A 108 2.80 8.52 2.50
N PHE A 109 3.33 9.07 1.42
CA PHE A 109 4.73 9.50 1.31
C PHE A 109 4.91 10.66 0.33
N ASN A 110 6.14 11.17 0.23
CA ASN A 110 6.55 12.16 -0.76
C ASN A 110 7.82 11.67 -1.46
N THR A 111 7.78 11.55 -2.79
CA THR A 111 8.88 10.99 -3.58
C THR A 111 10.12 11.89 -3.69
N GLU A 112 10.00 13.19 -3.48
CA GLU A 112 11.11 14.13 -3.52
C GLU A 112 11.82 14.26 -2.17
N THR A 113 11.02 14.48 -1.12
CA THR A 113 11.54 14.71 0.23
C THR A 113 11.72 13.43 1.03
N PHE A 114 11.21 12.29 0.55
CA PHE A 114 11.13 11.00 1.25
C PHE A 114 10.35 11.05 2.58
N ARG A 115 9.63 12.14 2.83
CA ARG A 115 8.81 12.24 4.03
C ARG A 115 7.76 11.14 4.06
N PHE A 116 7.91 10.22 4.99
CA PHE A 116 6.92 9.19 5.29
C PHE A 116 5.83 9.76 6.19
N SER A 117 4.57 9.50 5.84
CA SER A 117 3.42 10.00 6.60
C SER A 117 2.63 8.90 7.27
N GLY A 118 2.78 7.66 6.84
CA GLY A 118 2.15 6.49 7.46
C GLY A 118 1.87 5.38 6.47
N SER A 119 1.63 4.19 7.01
CA SER A 119 1.27 2.97 6.28
C SER A 119 0.43 2.05 7.15
N GLY A 120 -0.33 1.20 6.52
CA GLY A 120 -0.99 0.06 7.14
C GLY A 120 -1.24 -0.99 6.07
N GLY A 121 -1.40 -2.23 6.50
CA GLY A 121 -1.57 -3.32 5.56
C GLY A 121 -1.92 -4.64 6.23
N GLY A 122 -2.09 -5.64 5.39
CA GLY A 122 -2.46 -6.97 5.80
C GLY A 122 -3.00 -7.76 4.63
N GLU A 123 -3.93 -8.66 4.89
CA GLU A 123 -4.60 -9.44 3.85
C GLU A 123 -5.84 -8.72 3.35
N TYR A 124 -6.22 -8.96 2.09
CA TYR A 124 -7.48 -8.49 1.53
C TYR A 124 -8.19 -9.57 0.75
N GLU A 125 -9.49 -9.38 0.63
CA GLU A 125 -10.36 -10.13 -0.28
C GLU A 125 -11.18 -9.12 -1.09
N ALA A 126 -11.38 -9.40 -2.40
CA ALA A 126 -12.19 -8.57 -3.29
C ALA A 126 -13.06 -9.46 -4.17
N VAL A 127 -14.35 -9.54 -3.86
CA VAL A 127 -15.31 -10.40 -4.53
C VAL A 127 -16.66 -9.66 -4.61
N ASP A 128 -17.30 -9.71 -5.77
CA ASP A 128 -18.68 -9.25 -6.01
C ASP A 128 -18.97 -7.83 -5.46
N GLY A 129 -18.03 -6.88 -5.70
CA GLY A 129 -18.19 -5.50 -5.26
C GLY A 129 -17.89 -5.25 -3.78
N LYS A 130 -17.45 -6.27 -3.05
CA LYS A 130 -16.99 -6.18 -1.67
C LYS A 130 -15.48 -6.28 -1.59
N TYR A 131 -14.86 -5.36 -0.85
CA TYR A 131 -13.43 -5.31 -0.58
C TYR A 131 -13.23 -5.30 0.93
N ILE A 132 -12.59 -6.34 1.45
CA ILE A 132 -12.39 -6.55 2.87
C ILE A 132 -10.90 -6.47 3.17
N GLU A 133 -10.50 -5.60 4.11
CA GLU A 133 -9.14 -5.46 4.62
C GLU A 133 -9.04 -6.11 6.01
N LYS A 134 -8.07 -7.03 6.19
CA LYS A 134 -7.71 -7.60 7.50
C LYS A 134 -6.38 -7.00 7.95
N ILE A 135 -6.43 -6.06 8.88
CA ILE A 135 -5.29 -5.24 9.29
C ILE A 135 -4.29 -6.08 10.11
N GLN A 136 -3.08 -6.26 9.61
CA GLN A 136 -1.99 -6.96 10.30
C GLN A 136 -0.98 -6.02 10.95
N TYR A 137 -0.85 -4.79 10.44
CA TYR A 137 -0.01 -3.74 11.01
C TYR A 137 -0.56 -2.35 10.67
N PHE A 138 -0.25 -1.37 11.52
CA PHE A 138 -0.63 0.01 11.29
C PHE A 138 0.40 0.95 11.93
N SER A 139 1.14 1.73 11.12
CA SER A 139 2.32 2.49 11.57
C SER A 139 2.06 3.61 12.57
N ARG A 140 0.81 4.00 12.76
CA ARG A 140 0.43 5.13 13.63
C ARG A 140 -0.32 4.71 14.88
N ASP A 141 -0.89 3.50 14.91
CA ASP A 141 -1.82 3.11 15.97
C ASP A 141 -2.02 1.58 15.95
N ASP A 142 -1.27 0.87 16.76
CA ASP A 142 -1.31 -0.60 16.85
C ASP A 142 -2.70 -1.12 17.30
N SER A 143 -3.55 -0.27 17.89
CA SER A 143 -4.91 -0.66 18.26
C SER A 143 -5.81 -0.99 17.05
N ARG A 144 -5.34 -0.71 15.83
CA ARG A 144 -6.01 -1.07 14.58
C ARG A 144 -5.72 -2.49 14.13
N VAL A 145 -4.70 -3.12 14.69
CA VAL A 145 -4.31 -4.49 14.33
C VAL A 145 -5.43 -5.46 14.73
N GLY A 146 -5.74 -6.39 13.82
CA GLY A 146 -6.84 -7.33 13.98
C GLY A 146 -8.21 -6.80 13.54
N ALA A 147 -8.34 -5.50 13.21
CA ALA A 147 -9.58 -4.98 12.64
C ALA A 147 -9.83 -5.54 11.25
N GLU A 148 -11.09 -5.85 10.97
CA GLU A 148 -11.60 -6.19 9.66
C GLU A 148 -12.48 -5.03 9.16
N LEU A 149 -12.16 -4.51 7.98
CA LEU A 149 -12.85 -3.36 7.40
C LEU A 149 -13.52 -3.78 6.11
N ASP A 150 -14.85 -3.60 6.06
CA ASP A 150 -15.68 -3.91 4.89
C ASP A 150 -15.96 -2.65 4.09
N PHE A 151 -15.64 -2.70 2.79
CA PHE A 151 -15.86 -1.63 1.84
C PHE A 151 -16.63 -2.12 0.63
N ASN A 152 -17.33 -1.21 -0.02
CA ASN A 152 -17.81 -1.43 -1.37
C ASN A 152 -16.75 -0.98 -2.37
N TYR A 153 -16.64 -1.70 -3.49
CA TYR A 153 -15.78 -1.28 -4.59
C TYR A 153 -16.45 -1.47 -5.95
N GLU A 154 -16.05 -0.63 -6.88
CA GLU A 154 -16.38 -0.73 -8.29
C GLU A 154 -15.15 -0.30 -9.09
N VAL A 155 -14.82 -1.02 -10.16
CA VAL A 155 -13.81 -0.59 -11.15
C VAL A 155 -14.57 -0.10 -12.38
N LYS A 156 -14.43 1.16 -12.71
CA LYS A 156 -15.10 1.80 -13.83
C LYS A 156 -14.14 2.74 -14.56
N GLU A 157 -14.07 2.61 -15.87
CA GLU A 157 -13.22 3.42 -16.75
C GLU A 157 -11.73 3.41 -16.35
N GLY A 158 -11.27 2.32 -15.71
CA GLY A 158 -9.89 2.16 -15.23
C GLY A 158 -9.62 2.72 -13.83
N ASP A 159 -10.60 3.37 -13.20
CA ASP A 159 -10.52 3.86 -11.84
C ASP A 159 -11.23 2.93 -10.86
N TRP A 160 -10.69 2.83 -9.66
CA TRP A 160 -11.27 2.10 -8.53
C TRP A 160 -11.99 3.06 -7.59
N TYR A 161 -13.30 2.91 -7.51
CA TYR A 161 -14.17 3.61 -6.55
C TYR A 161 -14.27 2.77 -5.28
N HIS A 162 -13.98 3.39 -4.15
CA HIS A 162 -13.82 2.73 -2.86
C HIS A 162 -14.61 3.47 -1.79
N SER A 163 -15.58 2.82 -1.17
CA SER A 163 -16.45 3.46 -0.16
C SER A 163 -16.75 2.55 1.01
N GLY A 164 -16.91 3.14 2.19
CA GLY A 164 -17.19 2.44 3.44
C GLY A 164 -16.84 3.27 4.66
N LEU A 165 -16.44 2.61 5.73
CA LEU A 165 -16.00 3.26 6.96
C LEU A 165 -14.51 3.01 7.21
N SER A 166 -13.78 4.05 7.57
CA SER A 166 -12.39 3.91 8.03
C SER A 166 -12.31 3.15 9.35
N SER A 167 -11.11 2.73 9.74
CA SER A 167 -10.85 2.11 11.05
C SER A 167 -11.21 3.00 12.26
N LYS A 168 -11.55 4.26 12.03
CA LYS A 168 -12.09 5.21 13.04
C LYS A 168 -13.59 5.41 12.94
N GLY A 169 -14.27 4.67 12.05
CA GLY A 169 -15.70 4.82 11.81
C GLY A 169 -16.10 6.04 10.96
N ASN A 170 -15.13 6.78 10.40
CA ASN A 170 -15.44 7.92 9.53
C ASN A 170 -15.75 7.43 8.10
N PRO A 171 -16.74 8.02 7.42
CA PRO A 171 -17.03 7.69 6.03
C PRO A 171 -15.83 7.90 5.12
N ILE A 172 -15.59 6.93 4.24
CA ILE A 172 -14.63 6.99 3.15
C ILE A 172 -15.40 6.89 1.84
N ASN A 173 -15.05 7.74 0.89
CA ASN A 173 -15.49 7.65 -0.49
C ASN A 173 -14.38 8.22 -1.37
N GLU A 174 -13.59 7.32 -1.93
CA GLU A 174 -12.32 7.61 -2.57
C GLU A 174 -12.29 7.06 -4.00
N VAL A 175 -11.51 7.71 -4.85
CA VAL A 175 -11.21 7.26 -6.20
C VAL A 175 -9.72 7.04 -6.34
N TRP A 176 -9.36 5.91 -6.92
CA TRP A 176 -7.98 5.47 -7.08
C TRP A 176 -7.74 5.15 -8.54
N THR A 177 -6.66 5.69 -9.10
CA THR A 177 -6.24 5.45 -10.48
C THR A 177 -5.07 4.48 -10.50
N LEU A 178 -5.10 3.53 -11.43
CA LEU A 178 -4.00 2.56 -11.62
C LEU A 178 -2.73 3.30 -12.05
N ARG A 179 -1.58 2.88 -11.50
CA ARG A 179 -0.27 3.47 -11.75
C ARG A 179 0.57 2.62 -12.68
#